data_d037758822612662a781c31f33f8bb6f
#
_entry.id   d037758822612662a781c31f33f8bb6f
#
_cell.length_a   1.000
_cell.length_b   1.000
_cell.length_c   1.000
_cell.angle_alpha   90.00
_cell.angle_beta   90.00
_cell.angle_gamma   90.00
#
_symmetry.space_group_name_H-M   'P 1'
#
loop_
_entity.id
_entity.type
_entity.pdbx_description
1 polymer ?
#
loop_
_entity_poly.entity_id
_entity_poly.type
_entity_poly.pdbx_seq_one_letter_code
_entity_poly.pdbx_strand_id
1 'polypeptide(L)'
;MKGVFTGLRKVFDALGRKVSQYEANKEVAPGITSVASHGHTPGHMSFVIAQGNSKVFVQSDVTNNPLFVRNPGFHLMFDQDPVMAEATRRKVYDMLVAEKMMVQGFHYPFPAVAHIEKNGDGYREIPVAWNPTI
;
A
#
# COMPACT_ATOMS: atom_id res chain seq x y z
N MET A 1 -2.67 -13.64 17.75
CA MET A 1 -3.55 -13.47 16.57
C MET A 1 -5.02 -13.83 16.80
N LYS A 2 -5.37 -14.95 17.49
CA LYS A 2 -6.79 -15.32 17.71
C LYS A 2 -7.67 -14.20 18.30
N GLY A 3 -7.17 -13.42 19.26
CA GLY A 3 -7.93 -12.32 19.88
C GLY A 3 -8.25 -11.16 18.91
N VAL A 4 -7.34 -10.82 18.00
CA VAL A 4 -7.54 -9.78 17.00
C VAL A 4 -8.67 -10.19 16.04
N PHE A 5 -8.64 -11.42 15.52
CA PHE A 5 -9.69 -11.92 14.64
C PHE A 5 -11.07 -11.98 15.33
N THR A 6 -11.10 -12.34 16.62
CA THR A 6 -12.36 -12.34 17.38
C THR A 6 -12.93 -10.91 17.52
N GLY A 7 -12.06 -9.92 17.78
CA GLY A 7 -12.46 -8.52 17.85
C GLY A 7 -12.97 -8.00 16.51
N LEU A 8 -12.24 -8.25 15.43
CA LEU A 8 -12.63 -7.84 14.07
C LEU A 8 -13.98 -8.45 13.66
N ARG A 9 -14.18 -9.75 13.91
CA ARG A 9 -15.47 -10.41 13.61
C ARG A 9 -16.63 -9.72 14.30
N LYS A 10 -16.51 -9.37 15.58
CA LYS A 10 -17.57 -8.66 16.31
C LYS A 10 -17.92 -7.32 15.65
N VAL A 11 -16.92 -6.57 15.17
CA VAL A 11 -17.14 -5.30 14.47
C VAL A 11 -17.87 -5.54 13.15
N PHE A 12 -17.40 -6.49 12.33
CA PHE A 12 -18.03 -6.79 11.04
C PHE A 12 -19.44 -7.36 11.18
N ASP A 13 -19.67 -8.23 12.17
CA ASP A 13 -20.99 -8.79 12.47
C ASP A 13 -21.99 -7.67 12.86
N ALA A 14 -21.53 -6.67 13.62
CA ALA A 14 -22.34 -5.51 14.00
C ALA A 14 -22.67 -4.59 12.82
N LEU A 15 -21.79 -4.51 11.81
CA LEU A 15 -22.01 -3.72 10.60
C LEU A 15 -23.02 -4.38 9.63
N GLY A 16 -23.12 -5.71 9.66
CA GLY A 16 -24.09 -6.49 8.87
C GLY A 16 -24.10 -6.10 7.38
N ARG A 17 -25.25 -5.66 6.87
CA ARG A 17 -25.43 -5.30 5.45
C ARG A 17 -24.68 -4.02 5.00
N LYS A 18 -24.06 -3.30 5.91
CA LYS A 18 -23.25 -2.12 5.58
C LYS A 18 -21.83 -2.48 5.08
N VAL A 19 -21.48 -3.77 5.06
CA VAL A 19 -20.18 -4.27 4.59
C VAL A 19 -20.39 -4.92 3.24
N SER A 20 -19.62 -4.48 2.27
CA SER A 20 -19.47 -5.15 0.96
C SER A 20 -18.07 -5.75 0.84
N GLN A 21 -18.01 -6.98 0.38
CA GLN A 21 -16.74 -7.62 0.05
C GLN A 21 -16.36 -7.29 -1.39
N TYR A 22 -15.07 -7.19 -1.65
CA TYR A 22 -14.54 -6.93 -2.99
C TYR A 22 -13.33 -7.83 -3.27
N GLU A 23 -13.05 -8.03 -4.54
CA GLU A 23 -11.87 -8.75 -5.03
C GLU A 23 -10.79 -7.78 -5.49
N ALA A 24 -9.58 -8.29 -5.69
CA ALA A 24 -8.50 -7.51 -6.24
C ALA A 24 -8.78 -7.06 -7.69
N ASN A 25 -8.19 -5.93 -8.08
CA ASN A 25 -8.29 -5.33 -9.40
C ASN A 25 -9.74 -4.97 -9.79
N LYS A 26 -10.53 -4.56 -8.81
CA LYS A 26 -11.90 -4.08 -9.00
C LYS A 26 -12.03 -2.65 -8.53
N GLU A 27 -12.85 -1.88 -9.23
CA GLU A 27 -13.28 -0.58 -8.74
C GLU A 27 -14.19 -0.80 -7.53
N VAL A 28 -13.77 -0.27 -6.38
CA VAL A 28 -14.47 -0.41 -5.09
C VAL A 28 -15.30 0.82 -4.73
N ALA A 29 -14.95 1.95 -5.33
CA ALA A 29 -15.71 3.19 -5.33
C ALA A 29 -15.30 3.99 -6.58
N PRO A 30 -16.10 4.99 -7.03
CA PRO A 30 -15.76 5.80 -8.20
C PRO A 30 -14.34 6.34 -8.14
N GLY A 31 -13.48 5.98 -9.10
CA GLY A 31 -12.07 6.37 -9.17
C GLY A 31 -11.13 5.65 -8.20
N ILE A 32 -11.59 4.63 -7.45
CA ILE A 32 -10.77 3.87 -6.50
C ILE A 32 -10.74 2.40 -6.90
N THR A 33 -9.58 1.92 -7.32
CA THR A 33 -9.38 0.53 -7.73
C THR A 33 -8.50 -0.22 -6.73
N SER A 34 -8.95 -1.39 -6.27
CA SER A 34 -8.17 -2.29 -5.42
C SER A 34 -7.03 -2.96 -6.20
N VAL A 35 -5.90 -3.17 -5.55
CA VAL A 35 -4.73 -3.86 -6.13
C VAL A 35 -4.25 -4.92 -5.14
N ALA A 36 -4.11 -6.17 -5.59
CA ALA A 36 -3.54 -7.21 -4.75
C ALA A 36 -2.09 -6.88 -4.36
N SER A 37 -1.83 -6.83 -3.07
CA SER A 37 -0.50 -6.56 -2.51
C SER A 37 -0.20 -7.47 -1.31
N HIS A 38 -0.45 -8.78 -1.52
CA HIS A 38 -0.32 -9.79 -0.48
C HIS A 38 1.12 -9.94 0.03
N GLY A 39 1.28 -10.50 1.22
CA GLY A 39 2.54 -10.77 1.88
C GLY A 39 2.56 -10.28 3.32
N HIS A 40 2.34 -9.00 3.58
CA HIS A 40 2.14 -8.50 4.93
C HIS A 40 1.00 -9.24 5.63
N THR A 41 -0.11 -9.39 4.96
CA THR A 41 -1.18 -10.34 5.29
C THR A 41 -1.66 -11.05 4.02
N PRO A 42 -2.33 -12.25 4.14
CA PRO A 42 -2.83 -12.99 2.98
C PRO A 42 -3.87 -12.22 2.14
N GLY A 43 -4.61 -11.31 2.77
CA GLY A 43 -5.63 -10.49 2.09
C GLY A 43 -5.23 -9.02 1.94
N HIS A 44 -3.93 -8.69 2.06
CA HIS A 44 -3.48 -7.30 1.98
C HIS A 44 -3.79 -6.69 0.62
N MET A 45 -4.37 -5.48 0.63
CA MET A 45 -4.73 -4.72 -0.55
C MET A 45 -4.17 -3.30 -0.49
N SER A 46 -3.73 -2.84 -1.62
CA SER A 46 -3.43 -1.44 -1.92
C SER A 46 -4.53 -0.85 -2.81
N PHE A 47 -4.49 0.46 -3.06
CA PHE A 47 -5.50 1.12 -3.88
C PHE A 47 -4.84 2.12 -4.83
N VAL A 48 -5.37 2.20 -6.05
CA VAL A 48 -5.12 3.33 -6.95
C VAL A 48 -6.30 4.28 -6.84
N ILE A 49 -6.02 5.53 -6.50
CA ILE A 49 -6.99 6.62 -6.56
C ILE A 49 -6.69 7.41 -7.83
N ALA A 50 -7.67 7.56 -8.70
CA ALA A 50 -7.54 8.23 -9.98
C ALA A 50 -8.59 9.35 -10.14
N GLN A 51 -8.13 10.53 -10.60
CA GLN A 51 -9.00 11.63 -10.98
C GLN A 51 -8.42 12.32 -12.23
N GLY A 52 -9.14 12.26 -13.34
CA GLY A 52 -8.63 12.70 -14.63
C GLY A 52 -7.33 11.96 -14.99
N ASN A 53 -6.26 12.70 -15.23
CA ASN A 53 -4.94 12.15 -15.55
C ASN A 53 -4.06 11.93 -14.32
N SER A 54 -4.51 12.28 -13.12
CA SER A 54 -3.76 12.15 -11.89
C SER A 54 -4.06 10.82 -11.20
N LYS A 55 -3.00 10.16 -10.71
CA LYS A 55 -3.12 8.90 -9.97
C LYS A 55 -2.21 8.91 -8.74
N VAL A 56 -2.70 8.34 -7.67
CA VAL A 56 -1.94 8.07 -6.44
C VAL A 56 -2.14 6.62 -6.04
N PHE A 57 -1.06 5.94 -5.74
CA PHE A 57 -1.07 4.59 -5.19
C PHE A 57 -1.04 4.65 -3.67
N VAL A 58 -2.08 4.20 -3.01
CA VAL A 58 -2.15 4.05 -1.55
C VAL A 58 -1.63 2.67 -1.21
N GLN A 59 -0.39 2.61 -0.70
CA GLN A 59 0.32 1.33 -0.55
C GLN A 59 -0.06 0.53 0.70
N SER A 60 -0.75 1.14 1.68
CA SER A 60 -1.00 0.53 2.99
C SER A 60 0.31 0.02 3.63
N ASP A 61 0.39 -1.27 3.97
CA ASP A 61 1.53 -1.89 4.63
C ASP A 61 2.49 -2.64 3.68
N VAL A 62 2.52 -2.30 2.38
CA VAL A 62 3.58 -2.79 1.48
C VAL A 62 4.96 -2.41 2.02
N THR A 63 5.04 -1.23 2.64
CA THR A 63 6.24 -0.75 3.33
C THR A 63 5.86 -0.01 4.60
N ASN A 64 6.35 -0.53 5.72
CA ASN A 64 6.09 0.01 7.06
C ASN A 64 7.18 0.97 7.54
N ASN A 65 8.25 1.15 6.78
CA ASN A 65 9.33 2.07 7.10
C ASN A 65 10.08 2.48 5.82
N PRO A 66 10.42 3.78 5.63
CA PRO A 66 11.18 4.26 4.47
C PRO A 66 12.52 3.55 4.23
N LEU A 67 13.13 2.98 5.27
CA LEU A 67 14.35 2.17 5.11
C LEU A 67 14.16 0.96 4.19
N PHE A 68 12.94 0.42 4.11
CA PHE A 68 12.63 -0.72 3.23
C PHE A 68 12.45 -0.31 1.77
N VAL A 69 12.30 0.98 1.51
CA VAL A 69 12.40 1.53 0.14
C VAL A 69 13.83 1.32 -0.38
N ARG A 70 14.84 1.67 0.42
CA ARG A 70 16.25 1.44 0.06
C ARG A 70 16.64 -0.02 0.04
N ASN A 71 16.12 -0.78 0.98
CA ASN A 71 16.48 -2.18 1.21
C ASN A 71 15.22 -3.03 1.18
N PRO A 72 14.62 -3.25 0.00
CA PRO A 72 13.33 -3.95 -0.11
C PRO A 72 13.37 -5.40 0.39
N GLY A 73 14.56 -5.99 0.54
CA GLY A 73 14.78 -7.30 1.15
C GLY A 73 14.75 -7.30 2.68
N PHE A 74 14.58 -6.16 3.34
CA PHE A 74 14.36 -6.16 4.78
C PHE A 74 12.97 -6.70 5.10
N HIS A 75 12.92 -7.62 6.06
CA HIS A 75 11.69 -8.27 6.49
C HIS A 75 11.24 -7.71 7.84
N LEU A 76 9.95 -7.46 7.96
CA LEU A 76 9.33 -7.11 9.23
C LEU A 76 8.88 -8.38 9.97
N MET A 77 9.02 -8.34 11.27
CA MET A 77 8.50 -9.42 12.14
C MET A 77 6.97 -9.58 12.07
N PHE A 78 6.29 -8.59 11.50
CA PHE A 78 4.82 -8.59 11.33
C PHE A 78 4.36 -9.10 9.98
N ASP A 79 5.28 -9.27 9.01
CA ASP A 79 4.94 -9.87 7.71
C ASP A 79 4.62 -11.35 7.91
N GLN A 80 3.40 -11.75 7.55
CA GLN A 80 2.97 -13.15 7.69
C GLN A 80 3.65 -14.06 6.66
N ASP A 81 3.97 -13.51 5.48
CA ASP A 81 4.82 -14.14 4.46
C ASP A 81 5.88 -13.12 4.02
N PRO A 82 7.06 -13.11 4.66
CA PRO A 82 8.09 -12.14 4.37
C PRO A 82 8.67 -12.25 2.96
N VAL A 83 8.70 -13.46 2.38
CA VAL A 83 9.19 -13.68 1.00
C VAL A 83 8.22 -13.07 0.00
N MET A 84 6.93 -13.33 0.18
CA MET A 84 5.88 -12.71 -0.65
C MET A 84 5.81 -11.20 -0.44
N ALA A 85 5.98 -10.69 0.79
CA ALA A 85 5.98 -9.26 1.08
C ALA A 85 7.13 -8.54 0.35
N GLU A 86 8.34 -9.11 0.32
CA GLU A 86 9.44 -8.58 -0.45
C GLU A 86 9.14 -8.58 -1.96
N ALA A 87 8.68 -9.71 -2.51
CA ALA A 87 8.34 -9.81 -3.92
C ALA A 87 7.26 -8.79 -4.32
N THR A 88 6.24 -8.64 -3.50
CA THR A 88 5.18 -7.62 -3.68
C THR A 88 5.75 -6.21 -3.64
N ARG A 89 6.60 -5.90 -2.68
CA ARG A 89 7.24 -4.58 -2.52
C ARG A 89 8.05 -4.21 -3.76
N ARG A 90 8.88 -5.12 -4.25
CA ARG A 90 9.67 -4.90 -5.47
C ARG A 90 8.78 -4.66 -6.68
N LYS A 91 7.76 -5.51 -6.87
CA LYS A 91 6.78 -5.37 -7.96
C LYS A 91 6.05 -4.03 -7.92
N VAL A 92 5.60 -3.60 -6.74
CA VAL A 92 4.91 -2.32 -6.55
C VAL A 92 5.85 -1.16 -6.89
N TYR A 93 7.07 -1.18 -6.39
CA TYR A 93 8.01 -0.10 -6.67
C TYR A 93 8.47 -0.05 -8.13
N ASP A 94 8.66 -1.19 -8.78
CA ASP A 94 8.94 -1.23 -10.22
C ASP A 94 7.80 -0.61 -11.04
N MET A 95 6.56 -0.90 -10.67
CA MET A 95 5.36 -0.29 -11.28
C MET A 95 5.34 1.23 -11.05
N LEU A 96 5.56 1.69 -9.80
CA LEU A 96 5.56 3.11 -9.46
C LEU A 96 6.62 3.89 -10.23
N VAL A 97 7.82 3.32 -10.41
CA VAL A 97 8.89 3.90 -11.23
C VAL A 97 8.48 3.97 -12.70
N ALA A 98 7.95 2.87 -13.25
CA ALA A 98 7.57 2.79 -14.66
C ALA A 98 6.43 3.75 -15.02
N GLU A 99 5.43 3.85 -14.15
CA GLU A 99 4.24 4.70 -14.37
C GLU A 99 4.42 6.13 -13.86
N LYS A 100 5.54 6.44 -13.20
CA LYS A 100 5.81 7.74 -12.53
C LYS A 100 4.67 8.14 -11.58
N MET A 101 4.01 7.15 -11.00
CA MET A 101 2.87 7.34 -10.12
C MET A 101 3.34 7.76 -8.73
N MET A 102 2.62 8.71 -8.12
CA MET A 102 2.83 9.05 -6.72
C MET A 102 2.40 7.88 -5.82
N VAL A 103 3.09 7.72 -4.71
CA VAL A 103 2.73 6.78 -3.65
C VAL A 103 2.40 7.51 -2.37
N GLN A 104 1.31 7.12 -1.72
CA GLN A 104 0.99 7.49 -0.34
C GLN A 104 1.38 6.33 0.56
N GLY A 105 2.24 6.59 1.53
CA GLY A 105 2.69 5.61 2.52
C GLY A 105 2.16 5.95 3.91
N PHE A 106 1.33 5.08 4.50
CA PHE A 106 0.77 5.29 5.83
C PHE A 106 1.84 5.49 6.90
N HIS A 107 2.97 4.80 6.77
CA HIS A 107 4.10 4.86 7.70
C HIS A 107 5.22 5.81 7.27
N TYR A 108 4.99 6.60 6.23
CA TYR A 108 5.98 7.57 5.78
C TYR A 108 5.93 8.85 6.62
N PRO A 109 7.06 9.56 6.78
CA PRO A 109 7.06 10.90 7.37
C PRO A 109 6.15 11.84 6.57
N PHE A 110 5.60 12.83 7.25
CA PHE A 110 4.84 13.90 6.58
C PHE A 110 5.64 14.50 5.42
N PRO A 111 5.03 14.76 4.25
CA PRO A 111 3.61 14.69 3.90
C PRO A 111 3.08 13.29 3.54
N ALA A 112 3.86 12.24 3.72
CA ALA A 112 3.52 10.85 3.45
C ALA A 112 3.18 10.53 1.97
N VAL A 113 3.52 11.44 1.05
CA VAL A 113 3.36 11.29 -0.40
C VAL A 113 4.72 11.51 -1.06
N ALA A 114 5.07 10.62 -1.97
CA ALA A 114 6.38 10.62 -2.63
C ALA A 114 6.31 10.07 -4.06
N HIS A 115 7.35 10.31 -4.82
CA HIS A 115 7.71 9.50 -5.99
C HIS A 115 8.76 8.47 -5.60
N ILE A 116 8.80 7.36 -6.33
CA ILE A 116 9.81 6.31 -6.16
C ILE A 116 10.73 6.30 -7.39
N GLU A 117 12.03 6.21 -7.15
CA GLU A 117 13.05 6.05 -8.18
C GLU A 117 13.93 4.84 -7.90
N LYS A 118 14.51 4.25 -8.94
CA LYS A 118 15.56 3.23 -8.78
C LYS A 118 16.81 3.81 -8.12
N ASN A 119 17.42 3.03 -7.21
CA ASN A 119 18.68 3.38 -6.57
C ASN A 119 19.49 2.11 -6.28
N GLY A 120 20.39 1.75 -7.20
CA GLY A 120 21.10 0.46 -7.15
C GLY A 120 20.13 -0.72 -7.17
N ASP A 121 20.30 -1.65 -6.23
CA ASP A 121 19.43 -2.82 -6.09
C ASP A 121 18.10 -2.53 -5.36
N GLY A 122 17.95 -1.31 -4.85
CA GLY A 122 16.75 -0.84 -4.17
C GLY A 122 16.14 0.36 -4.86
N TYR A 123 15.52 1.20 -4.05
CA TYR A 123 14.80 2.38 -4.51
C TYR A 123 15.08 3.56 -3.57
N ARG A 124 14.71 4.75 -3.99
CA ARG A 124 14.67 5.92 -3.12
C ARG A 124 13.32 6.60 -3.19
N GLU A 125 12.90 7.09 -2.07
CA GLU A 125 11.74 7.94 -1.90
C GLU A 125 12.13 9.40 -2.15
N ILE A 126 11.33 10.10 -2.95
CA ILE A 126 11.43 11.53 -3.20
C ILE A 126 10.13 12.15 -2.71
N PRO A 127 10.10 12.73 -1.50
CA PRO A 127 8.90 13.34 -0.96
C PRO A 127 8.38 14.46 -1.88
N VAL A 128 7.07 14.50 -2.04
CA VAL A 128 6.40 15.62 -2.72
C VAL A 128 6.37 16.82 -1.78
N ALA A 129 6.64 18.01 -2.30
CA ALA A 129 6.56 19.22 -1.50
C ALA A 129 5.12 19.40 -0.96
N TRP A 130 5.02 19.70 0.34
CA TRP A 130 3.73 20.04 0.93
C TRP A 130 3.18 21.32 0.31
N ASN A 131 1.95 21.27 -0.16
CA ASN A 131 1.21 22.44 -0.63
C ASN A 131 -0.13 22.52 0.12
N PRO A 132 -0.35 23.53 0.97
CA PRO A 132 -1.60 23.69 1.70
C PRO A 132 -2.76 24.21 0.83
N THR A 133 -2.50 24.58 -0.41
CA THR A 133 -3.52 25.08 -1.31
C THR A 133 -4.20 23.91 -2.02
N ILE A 134 -5.48 23.72 -1.75
CA ILE A 134 -6.35 22.78 -2.45
C ILE A 134 -6.98 23.48 -3.66
#